data_dcce7ecf9d146398febccf22e0bc2f3d
#
_entry.id   dcce7ecf9d146398febccf22e0bc2f3d
#
_cell.length_a   1.000
_cell.length_b   1.000
_cell.length_c   1.000
_cell.angle_alpha   90.00
_cell.angle_beta   90.00
_cell.angle_gamma   90.00
#
_symmetry.space_group_name_H-M   'P 1'
#
loop_
_entity.id
_entity.type
_entity.pdbx_description
1 polymer ?
#
loop_
_entity_poly.entity_id
_entity_poly.type
_entity_poly.pdbx_seq_one_letter_code
_entity_poly.pdbx_strand_id
1 'polypeptide(L)'
;VMMSSVTGDMVADPGETAYALTKAAIVGLTKSLAVEYAQSGIRVNAICPGYVRTPMAESIARQSNPEDPESVLTEMAKAIPMRRLADPLEVGELAAFLASDESSYLTGTQNVIDGGSTLPETVSVGI
;
A
#
# COMPACT_ATOMS: atom_id res chain seq x y z
N VAL A 1 -3.55 -7.23 11.93
CA VAL A 1 -3.20 -6.68 10.60
C VAL A 1 -3.07 -5.18 10.70
N MET A 2 -1.95 -4.65 10.27
CA MET A 2 -1.62 -3.23 10.31
C MET A 2 -1.65 -2.65 8.89
N MET A 3 -2.21 -1.46 8.71
CA MET A 3 -2.29 -0.81 7.40
C MET A 3 -1.21 0.28 7.30
N SER A 4 -0.13 -0.01 6.57
CA SER A 4 0.91 0.93 6.22
C SER A 4 0.68 1.48 4.79
N SER A 5 1.74 1.69 4.06
CA SER A 5 1.79 2.15 2.67
C SER A 5 3.13 1.78 2.06
N VAL A 6 3.23 1.78 0.74
CA VAL A 6 4.54 1.79 0.08
C VAL A 6 5.29 3.09 0.35
N THR A 7 4.58 4.20 0.60
CA THR A 7 5.17 5.47 1.00
C THR A 7 5.74 5.40 2.40
N GLY A 8 6.97 5.82 2.55
CA GLY A 8 7.71 5.89 3.82
C GLY A 8 8.83 4.88 3.93
N ASP A 9 8.59 3.61 3.66
CA ASP A 9 9.62 2.57 3.75
C ASP A 9 10.25 2.26 2.37
N MET A 10 9.49 2.36 1.29
CA MET A 10 9.94 2.00 -0.06
C MET A 10 10.09 3.20 -0.98
N VAL A 11 9.13 4.12 -0.94
CA VAL A 11 9.10 5.32 -1.78
C VAL A 11 8.79 6.55 -0.94
N ALA A 12 9.09 7.72 -1.48
CA ALA A 12 8.76 8.99 -0.87
C ALA A 12 8.47 10.03 -1.96
N ASP A 13 7.47 10.86 -1.70
CA ASP A 13 7.12 11.98 -2.57
C ASP A 13 7.26 13.32 -1.84
N PRO A 14 7.57 14.41 -2.56
CA PRO A 14 7.60 15.75 -1.98
C PRO A 14 6.27 16.14 -1.33
N GLY A 15 6.32 16.71 -0.15
CA GLY A 15 5.13 17.15 0.59
C GLY A 15 4.49 16.09 1.49
N GLU A 16 4.95 14.84 1.45
CA GLU A 16 4.39 13.73 2.23
C GLU A 16 5.21 13.34 3.47
N THR A 17 6.08 14.22 3.98
CA THR A 17 7.02 13.89 5.07
C THR A 17 6.31 13.33 6.32
N ALA A 18 5.24 13.96 6.79
CA ALA A 18 4.50 13.49 7.95
C ALA A 18 3.79 12.16 7.69
N TYR A 19 3.21 12.00 6.51
CA TYR A 19 2.57 10.75 6.09
C TYR A 19 3.60 9.62 6.01
N ALA A 20 4.72 9.84 5.34
CA ALA A 20 5.81 8.88 5.22
C ALA A 20 6.34 8.44 6.60
N LEU A 21 6.54 9.39 7.52
CA LEU A 21 6.96 9.10 8.89
C LEU A 21 5.98 8.16 9.60
N THR A 22 4.68 8.45 9.56
CA THR A 22 3.67 7.63 10.24
C THR A 22 3.57 6.24 9.63
N LYS A 23 3.66 6.11 8.32
CA LYS A 23 3.56 4.82 7.62
C LYS A 23 4.81 3.96 7.80
N ALA A 24 6.00 4.53 7.78
CA ALA A 24 7.23 3.82 8.12
C ALA A 24 7.24 3.34 9.58
N ALA A 25 6.73 4.16 10.50
CA ALA A 25 6.60 3.80 11.91
C ALA A 25 5.71 2.55 12.12
N ILE A 26 4.63 2.41 11.34
CA ILE A 26 3.75 1.23 11.40
C ILE A 26 4.52 -0.05 11.03
N VAL A 27 5.41 -0.01 10.06
CA VAL A 27 6.25 -1.17 9.68
C VAL A 27 7.19 -1.55 10.82
N GLY A 28 7.86 -0.59 11.44
CA GLY A 28 8.70 -0.82 12.61
C GLY A 28 7.92 -1.38 13.80
N LEU A 29 6.75 -0.81 14.08
CA LEU A 29 5.85 -1.30 15.14
C LEU A 29 5.39 -2.74 14.87
N THR A 30 5.04 -3.06 13.63
CA THR A 30 4.64 -4.42 13.23
C THR A 30 5.71 -5.45 13.58
N LYS A 31 6.96 -5.17 13.24
CA LYS A 31 8.09 -6.06 13.53
C LYS A 31 8.33 -6.23 15.03
N SER A 32 8.27 -5.14 15.78
CA SER A 32 8.46 -5.14 17.23
C SER A 32 7.37 -5.96 17.93
N LEU A 33 6.11 -5.69 17.64
CA LEU A 33 4.97 -6.41 18.23
C LEU A 33 4.97 -7.89 17.83
N ALA A 34 5.36 -8.22 16.60
CA ALA A 34 5.43 -9.60 16.14
C ALA A 34 6.41 -10.41 16.99
N VAL A 35 7.58 -9.88 17.28
CA VAL A 35 8.58 -10.55 18.13
C VAL A 35 8.10 -10.65 19.58
N GLU A 36 7.56 -9.55 20.12
CA GLU A 36 7.13 -9.46 21.50
C GLU A 36 6.01 -10.45 21.85
N TYR A 37 5.05 -10.63 20.94
CA TYR A 37 3.84 -11.43 21.19
C TYR A 37 3.80 -12.79 20.50
N ALA A 38 4.85 -13.19 19.78
CA ALA A 38 4.89 -14.47 19.07
C ALA A 38 4.61 -15.67 19.99
N GLN A 39 5.23 -15.70 21.19
CA GLN A 39 5.04 -16.79 22.15
C GLN A 39 3.64 -16.80 22.78
N SER A 40 2.91 -15.69 22.69
CA SER A 40 1.51 -15.60 23.10
C SER A 40 0.53 -16.04 22.02
N GLY A 41 1.03 -16.53 20.89
CA GLY A 41 0.20 -16.97 19.76
C GLY A 41 -0.40 -15.82 18.96
N ILE A 42 0.13 -14.60 19.08
CA ILE A 42 -0.34 -13.42 18.35
C ILE A 42 0.62 -13.16 17.18
N ARG A 43 0.05 -13.08 15.99
CA ARG A 43 0.76 -12.67 14.77
C ARG A 43 0.44 -11.22 14.44
N VAL A 44 1.44 -10.49 13.99
CA VAL A 44 1.29 -9.08 13.58
C VAL A 44 1.95 -8.90 12.22
N ASN A 45 1.18 -8.51 11.23
CA ASN A 45 1.62 -8.30 9.86
C ASN A 45 1.12 -6.96 9.31
N ALA A 46 1.91 -6.33 8.48
CA ALA A 46 1.56 -5.09 7.80
C ALA A 46 1.20 -5.33 6.34
N ILE A 47 0.25 -4.56 5.83
CA ILE A 47 -0.04 -4.40 4.41
C ILE A 47 0.48 -3.04 3.98
N CYS A 48 1.17 -3.01 2.84
CA CYS A 48 1.71 -1.80 2.23
C CYS A 48 1.10 -1.61 0.83
N PRO A 49 -0.08 -0.97 0.74
CA PRO A 49 -0.71 -0.71 -0.55
C PRO A 49 0.03 0.36 -1.34
N GLY A 50 0.01 0.23 -2.66
CA GLY A 50 0.28 1.32 -3.59
C GLY A 50 -0.99 2.13 -3.88
N TYR A 51 -1.23 2.41 -5.17
CA TYR A 51 -2.42 3.18 -5.59
C TYR A 51 -3.68 2.32 -5.58
N VAL A 52 -4.63 2.70 -4.73
CA VAL A 52 -5.94 2.05 -4.59
C VAL A 52 -7.04 3.03 -4.97
N ARG A 53 -8.03 2.59 -5.76
CA ARG A 53 -9.17 3.41 -6.18
C ARG A 53 -10.14 3.59 -5.00
N THR A 54 -9.86 4.58 -4.19
CA THR A 54 -10.66 4.95 -3.00
C THR A 54 -11.40 6.25 -3.23
N PRO A 55 -12.39 6.59 -2.38
CA PRO A 55 -13.01 7.91 -2.40
C PRO A 55 -12.00 9.06 -2.28
N MET A 56 -10.90 8.84 -1.57
CA MET A 56 -9.79 9.82 -1.49
C MET A 56 -9.12 9.99 -2.85
N ALA A 57 -8.74 8.91 -3.54
CA ALA A 57 -8.13 8.98 -4.87
C ALA A 57 -9.07 9.66 -5.88
N GLU A 58 -10.35 9.33 -5.83
CA GLU A 58 -11.37 9.98 -6.69
C GLU A 58 -11.56 11.46 -6.34
N SER A 59 -11.47 11.83 -5.06
CA SER A 59 -11.53 13.23 -4.63
C SER A 59 -10.33 14.03 -5.14
N ILE A 60 -9.12 13.46 -5.05
CA ILE A 60 -7.90 14.06 -5.60
C ILE A 60 -8.03 14.25 -7.11
N ALA A 61 -8.52 13.24 -7.82
CA ALA A 61 -8.75 13.33 -9.26
C ALA A 61 -9.72 14.45 -9.62
N ARG A 62 -10.84 14.57 -8.91
CA ARG A 62 -11.82 15.66 -9.10
C ARG A 62 -11.24 17.05 -8.82
N GLN A 63 -10.36 17.16 -7.83
CA GLN A 63 -9.70 18.44 -7.51
C GLN A 63 -8.66 18.81 -8.56
N SER A 64 -7.95 17.82 -9.11
CA SER A 64 -6.91 18.02 -10.13
C SER A 64 -7.49 18.35 -11.50
N ASN A 65 -8.57 17.71 -11.88
CA ASN A 65 -9.28 17.95 -13.14
C ASN A 65 -10.79 17.78 -12.94
N PRO A 66 -11.52 18.83 -12.56
CA PRO A 66 -12.96 18.75 -12.31
C PRO A 66 -13.79 18.33 -13.52
N GLU A 67 -13.30 18.63 -14.75
CA GLU A 67 -14.03 18.35 -16.00
C GLU A 67 -13.86 16.89 -16.45
N ASP A 68 -12.71 16.29 -16.15
CA ASP A 68 -12.43 14.90 -16.50
C ASP A 68 -11.55 14.22 -15.42
N PRO A 69 -12.13 13.89 -14.25
CA PRO A 69 -11.41 13.21 -13.19
C PRO A 69 -10.89 11.82 -13.61
N GLU A 70 -11.56 11.14 -14.51
CA GLU A 70 -11.16 9.80 -14.96
C GLU A 70 -9.84 9.83 -15.73
N SER A 71 -9.55 10.92 -16.45
CA SER A 71 -8.26 11.09 -17.11
C SER A 71 -7.10 11.11 -16.10
N VAL A 72 -7.29 11.71 -14.93
CA VAL A 72 -6.28 11.73 -13.87
C VAL A 72 -6.00 10.32 -13.33
N LEU A 73 -7.05 9.54 -13.07
CA LEU A 73 -6.91 8.16 -12.62
C LEU A 73 -6.23 7.29 -13.68
N THR A 74 -6.53 7.54 -14.96
CA THR A 74 -5.88 6.85 -16.09
C THR A 74 -4.38 7.19 -16.17
N GLU A 75 -4.01 8.45 -15.97
CA GLU A 75 -2.59 8.84 -15.93
C GLU A 75 -1.86 8.20 -14.73
N MET A 76 -2.48 8.18 -13.55
CA MET A 76 -1.93 7.48 -12.38
C MET A 76 -1.70 5.99 -12.69
N ALA A 77 -2.63 5.35 -13.37
CA ALA A 77 -2.53 3.93 -13.75
C ALA A 77 -1.34 3.64 -14.70
N LYS A 78 -0.93 4.61 -15.52
CA LYS A 78 0.23 4.45 -16.42
C LYS A 78 1.55 4.27 -15.68
N ALA A 79 1.68 4.81 -14.48
CA ALA A 79 2.88 4.63 -13.65
C ALA A 79 2.96 3.24 -13.00
N ILE A 80 1.87 2.47 -13.02
CA ILE A 80 1.78 1.14 -12.41
C ILE A 80 2.04 0.09 -13.49
N PRO A 81 2.95 -0.88 -13.30
CA PRO A 81 3.18 -1.96 -14.27
C PRO A 81 1.92 -2.72 -14.66
N MET A 82 1.00 -2.99 -13.71
CA MET A 82 -0.28 -3.63 -13.99
C MET A 82 -1.32 -2.71 -14.67
N ARG A 83 -0.98 -1.43 -14.92
CA ARG A 83 -1.78 -0.46 -15.68
C ARG A 83 -3.19 -0.20 -15.14
N ARG A 84 -3.39 -0.37 -13.86
CA ARG A 84 -4.62 -0.04 -13.15
C ARG A 84 -4.36 0.27 -11.69
N LEU A 85 -5.27 1.00 -11.06
CA LEU A 85 -5.33 1.09 -9.62
C LEU A 85 -5.92 -0.22 -9.05
N ALA A 86 -5.56 -0.56 -7.83
CA ALA A 86 -6.17 -1.67 -7.12
C ALA A 86 -7.63 -1.36 -6.74
N ASP A 87 -8.48 -2.38 -6.72
CA ASP A 87 -9.77 -2.30 -6.05
C ASP A 87 -9.55 -2.40 -4.53
N PRO A 88 -10.25 -1.63 -3.70
CA PRO A 88 -10.19 -1.76 -2.25
C PRO A 88 -10.43 -3.20 -1.75
N LEU A 89 -11.25 -3.98 -2.45
CA LEU A 89 -11.51 -5.38 -2.12
C LEU A 89 -10.24 -6.24 -2.21
N GLU A 90 -9.33 -5.95 -3.13
CA GLU A 90 -8.07 -6.70 -3.27
C GLU A 90 -7.20 -6.53 -2.01
N VAL A 91 -7.19 -5.34 -1.43
CA VAL A 91 -6.52 -5.09 -0.13
C VAL A 91 -7.25 -5.80 1.00
N GLY A 92 -8.58 -5.80 0.98
CA GLY A 92 -9.42 -6.51 1.95
C GLY A 92 -9.22 -8.01 1.92
N GLU A 93 -9.07 -8.61 0.74
CA GLU A 93 -8.78 -10.05 0.57
C GLU A 93 -7.41 -10.43 1.16
N LEU A 94 -6.39 -9.60 0.95
CA LEU A 94 -5.09 -9.79 1.59
C LEU A 94 -5.19 -9.68 3.13
N ALA A 95 -5.94 -8.71 3.63
CA ALA A 95 -6.19 -8.58 5.07
C ALA A 95 -6.88 -9.80 5.65
N ALA A 96 -7.88 -10.35 4.96
CA ALA A 96 -8.58 -11.57 5.35
C ALA A 96 -7.63 -12.78 5.38
N PHE A 97 -6.77 -12.94 4.39
CA PHE A 97 -5.73 -13.98 4.37
C PHE A 97 -4.79 -13.86 5.57
N LEU A 98 -4.28 -12.66 5.84
CA LEU A 98 -3.37 -12.43 6.96
C LEU A 98 -4.04 -12.63 8.33
N ALA A 99 -5.35 -12.42 8.43
CA ALA A 99 -6.13 -12.65 9.64
C ALA A 99 -6.53 -14.12 9.82
N SER A 100 -6.40 -14.95 8.79
CA SER A 100 -6.82 -16.36 8.81
C SER A 100 -5.69 -17.30 9.22
N ASP A 101 -6.07 -18.55 9.54
CA ASP A 101 -5.11 -19.62 9.84
C ASP A 101 -4.30 -20.06 8.62
N GLU A 102 -4.71 -19.71 7.40
CA GLU A 102 -3.94 -19.95 6.19
C GLU A 102 -2.58 -19.25 6.19
N SER A 103 -2.45 -18.14 6.93
CA SER A 103 -1.21 -17.41 7.13
C SER A 103 -0.54 -17.69 8.48
N SER A 104 -0.76 -18.86 9.05
CA SER A 104 -0.38 -19.22 10.44
C SER A 104 1.12 -19.11 10.74
N TYR A 105 1.99 -19.15 9.74
CA TYR A 105 3.44 -19.00 9.91
C TYR A 105 3.98 -17.63 9.51
N LEU A 106 3.09 -16.67 9.20
CA LEU A 106 3.45 -15.30 8.86
C LEU A 106 3.28 -14.39 10.07
N THR A 107 4.39 -13.83 10.55
CA THR A 107 4.39 -12.75 11.55
C THR A 107 5.56 -11.80 11.30
N GLY A 108 5.38 -10.52 11.59
CA GLY A 108 6.38 -9.47 11.35
C GLY A 108 6.62 -9.16 9.87
N THR A 109 5.74 -9.62 8.97
CA THR A 109 5.91 -9.44 7.54
C THR A 109 5.39 -8.09 7.07
N GLN A 110 5.96 -7.63 5.96
CA GLN A 110 5.55 -6.45 5.23
C GLN A 110 5.06 -6.91 3.86
N ASN A 111 3.76 -6.83 3.64
CA ASN A 111 3.11 -7.37 2.46
C ASN A 111 2.77 -6.24 1.50
N VAL A 112 3.54 -6.15 0.42
CA VAL A 112 3.35 -5.13 -0.62
C VAL A 112 2.25 -5.56 -1.58
N ILE A 113 1.30 -4.65 -1.84
CA ILE A 113 0.21 -4.83 -2.81
C ILE A 113 0.07 -3.54 -3.62
N ASP A 114 0.84 -3.43 -4.70
CA ASP A 114 1.05 -2.18 -5.42
C ASP A 114 1.02 -2.30 -6.94
N GLY A 115 0.71 -3.47 -7.47
CA GLY A 115 0.73 -3.72 -8.91
C GLY A 115 2.12 -3.55 -9.53
N GLY A 116 3.17 -3.62 -8.72
CA GLY A 116 4.56 -3.46 -9.12
C GLY A 116 5.05 -2.03 -9.19
N SER A 117 4.29 -1.05 -8.66
CA SER A 117 4.63 0.38 -8.81
C SER A 117 5.96 0.78 -8.19
N THR A 118 6.45 0.03 -7.19
CA THR A 118 7.73 0.30 -6.52
C THR A 118 8.94 -0.39 -7.17
N LEU A 119 8.74 -1.21 -8.21
CA LEU A 119 9.81 -2.00 -8.83
C LEU A 119 10.61 -1.27 -9.91
N PRO A 120 10.01 -0.44 -10.79
CA PRO A 120 10.77 0.24 -11.84
C PRO A 120 11.73 1.28 -11.27
N GLU A 121 12.98 1.28 -11.73
CA GLU A 121 13.98 2.30 -11.41
C GLU A 121 13.61 3.67 -12.00
N THR A 122 12.93 3.66 -13.14
CA THR A 122 12.45 4.89 -13.80
C THR A 122 10.98 4.76 -14.16
N VAL A 123 10.24 5.85 -14.02
CA VAL A 123 8.86 5.93 -14.51
C VAL A 123 8.90 5.70 -16.02
N SER A 124 8.45 4.56 -16.45
CA SER A 124 8.38 4.00 -17.79
C SER A 124 8.83 4.89 -18.94
N VAL A 125 9.95 4.57 -19.53
CA VAL A 125 10.27 5.01 -20.88
C VAL A 125 9.63 4.00 -21.83
N GLY A 126 8.39 4.27 -22.23
CA GLY A 126 7.80 3.68 -23.45
C GLY A 126 7.72 2.16 -23.55
N ILE A 127 7.21 1.50 -22.49
CA ILE A 127 6.78 0.09 -22.62
C ILE A 127 5.29 0.01 -22.68
#